data_76785bb4837cc1d1f242cdec833a0d03
#
_entry.id   76785bb4837cc1d1f242cdec833a0d03
#
_cell.length_a   1.000
_cell.length_b   1.000
_cell.length_c   1.000
_cell.angle_alpha   90.00
_cell.angle_beta   90.00
_cell.angle_gamma   90.00
#
_symmetry.space_group_name_H-M   'P 1'
#
loop_
_entity.id
_entity.type
_entity.pdbx_description
1 polymer ?
#
loop_
_entity_poly.entity_id
_entity_poly.type
_entity_poly.pdbx_seq_one_letter_code
_entity_poly.pdbx_strand_id
1 'polypeptide(L)'
;MINSPDAYVSATASPLRTPSLPAPEGQPAWNPQRGSHLPFHRYRPFHEVVERVSLPDRTWPDAVVSAAPLWCAVDLRDGNQALIDPMSPARKRRMFELLVRMGYKEIEVGFPAASQTDFDFVREIIERGLIPDDVTIQVLTQARPELIERTYQACEGASRAIVHLYNSTSILQRRVVFRSDRAGISKIATNGAEEVLRFAGKYPSTDWRFEYSPESYTGTELQYAVEVCNSVSEIWQPTPESPMIVNLPATVEMTTPNVYADSIEWMHRNLARRSGIVLSLHPHNDRGTGVAAAELGYRAGADRIEGCLFGNGERTGNVDLVTLGMNLFTQGIDPQIDFSDIDEIRRTVEYCNQLPVPERHPWGGELVYTAFSGSHQDAINKGFEAMRVDAEQAGLDVAQLRWEVPYLPVDPKDIGRSYEAVIRVNSQSGKGGVAYIMKTEHQMDLPRRLQMEFSKVIQEVTDTDGGEVSPKEIRDVFESEYLDRVTPLKLVRHRLASDGEGADEIVATVRVESDLHEITGSGNGPIAAFVDGLAGIGFDVRVLDYHEHAMSSGDDARAAAYVECTVEGKVLWGVGVDSSIVNASLKAVVSAINRALR
;
A
#
# COMPACT_ATOMS: atom_id res chain seq x y z
N MET A 1 54.63 6.89 9.56
CA MET A 1 54.64 5.78 10.56
C MET A 1 53.24 5.25 10.63
N ILE A 2 53.05 4.05 10.17
CA ILE A 2 51.75 3.36 10.05
C ILE A 2 51.35 3.00 11.48
N ASN A 3 50.27 3.60 11.96
CA ASN A 3 49.69 3.28 13.26
C ASN A 3 49.20 1.82 13.25
N SER A 4 49.64 1.07 14.25
CA SER A 4 49.36 -0.34 14.45
C SER A 4 47.85 -0.60 14.65
N PRO A 5 47.37 -1.81 14.32
CA PRO A 5 45.97 -2.23 14.54
C PRO A 5 45.53 -2.23 16.02
N ASP A 6 46.44 -2.13 16.95
CA ASP A 6 46.17 -2.22 18.39
C ASP A 6 45.53 -0.97 19.02
N ALA A 7 45.44 0.15 18.28
CA ALA A 7 44.79 1.36 18.78
C ALA A 7 43.25 1.25 18.86
N TYR A 8 42.65 0.17 18.37
CA TYR A 8 41.21 -0.07 18.41
C TYR A 8 40.69 -0.87 19.61
N VAL A 9 41.58 -1.42 20.44
CA VAL A 9 41.18 -2.35 21.52
C VAL A 9 41.23 -1.69 22.91
N SER A 10 41.63 -0.46 23.05
CA SER A 10 41.80 0.18 24.36
C SER A 10 40.93 1.41 24.59
N ALA A 11 39.64 1.28 24.36
CA ALA A 11 38.67 2.15 25.01
C ALA A 11 37.62 1.27 25.69
N THR A 12 37.96 0.72 26.83
CA THR A 12 37.00 0.39 27.87
C THR A 12 36.43 1.71 28.41
N ALA A 13 35.72 2.46 27.56
CA ALA A 13 34.78 3.44 28.05
C ALA A 13 33.74 2.65 28.81
N SER A 14 33.65 2.83 30.13
CA SER A 14 32.50 2.46 30.92
C SER A 14 31.28 2.89 30.11
N PRO A 15 30.33 2.00 29.84
CA PRO A 15 29.12 2.44 29.14
C PRO A 15 28.51 3.55 29.96
N LEU A 16 28.53 4.78 29.43
CA LEU A 16 27.67 5.83 29.91
C LEU A 16 26.25 5.26 29.77
N ARG A 17 25.75 4.69 30.87
CA ARG A 17 24.36 4.23 30.93
C ARG A 17 23.52 5.48 30.75
N THR A 18 23.10 5.74 29.52
CA THR A 18 21.89 6.52 29.32
C THR A 18 20.86 5.90 30.26
N PRO A 19 20.09 6.69 31.03
CA PRO A 19 19.08 6.12 31.88
C PRO A 19 18.18 5.26 30.99
N SER A 20 18.43 3.95 30.99
CA SER A 20 17.46 3.00 30.48
C SER A 20 16.23 3.23 31.33
N LEU A 21 15.06 3.33 30.68
CA LEU A 21 13.82 3.24 31.42
C LEU A 21 13.96 2.06 32.39
N PRO A 22 13.78 2.26 33.71
CA PRO A 22 13.89 1.15 34.63
C PRO A 22 12.95 0.04 34.17
N ALA A 23 13.41 -1.20 34.19
CA ALA A 23 12.54 -2.33 33.97
C ALA A 23 11.33 -2.18 34.92
N PRO A 24 10.08 -2.35 34.44
CA PRO A 24 8.91 -2.25 35.29
C PRO A 24 9.10 -3.12 36.53
N GLU A 25 9.00 -2.54 37.71
CA GLU A 25 9.09 -3.29 38.97
C GLU A 25 8.01 -4.39 38.96
N GLY A 26 8.40 -5.64 39.25
CA GLY A 26 7.47 -6.76 39.39
C GLY A 26 7.13 -7.51 38.10
N GLN A 27 7.83 -7.32 36.98
CA GLN A 27 7.71 -8.27 35.88
C GLN A 27 8.24 -9.63 36.28
N PRO A 28 7.38 -10.70 36.26
CA PRO A 28 7.86 -12.04 36.52
C PRO A 28 8.88 -12.44 35.48
N ALA A 29 10.06 -12.90 35.89
CA ALA A 29 11.13 -13.38 35.01
C ALA A 29 10.77 -14.75 34.38
N TRP A 30 9.50 -14.90 33.94
CA TRP A 30 9.07 -16.06 33.20
C TRP A 30 9.47 -15.91 31.73
N ASN A 31 10.00 -16.92 31.12
CA ASN A 31 10.43 -16.96 29.73
C ASN A 31 11.50 -15.89 29.37
N PRO A 32 12.63 -15.80 30.08
CA PRO A 32 13.68 -14.84 29.79
C PRO A 32 14.28 -15.13 28.41
N GLN A 33 14.41 -14.07 27.58
CA GLN A 33 15.08 -14.19 26.29
C GLN A 33 16.57 -14.45 26.49
N ARG A 34 17.11 -15.35 25.68
CA ARG A 34 18.55 -15.60 25.63
C ARG A 34 19.23 -14.52 24.80
N GLY A 35 20.48 -14.22 25.13
CA GLY A 35 21.30 -13.30 24.35
C GLY A 35 21.50 -13.78 22.89
N SER A 36 21.65 -12.83 21.99
CA SER A 36 21.95 -13.06 20.56
C SER A 36 23.43 -13.43 20.36
N HIS A 37 23.71 -14.21 19.30
CA HIS A 37 25.08 -14.45 18.81
C HIS A 37 25.60 -13.32 17.90
N LEU A 38 24.80 -12.28 17.65
CA LEU A 38 25.19 -11.14 16.83
C LEU A 38 26.30 -10.35 17.52
N PRO A 39 27.33 -9.88 16.78
CA PRO A 39 28.44 -9.13 17.35
C PRO A 39 28.07 -7.66 17.60
N PHE A 40 27.00 -7.41 18.38
CA PHE A 40 26.46 -6.07 18.64
C PHE A 40 27.48 -5.12 19.29
N HIS A 41 28.49 -5.63 19.98
CA HIS A 41 29.58 -4.86 20.59
C HIS A 41 30.47 -4.13 19.56
N ARG A 42 30.37 -4.46 18.26
CA ARG A 42 31.06 -3.75 17.17
C ARG A 42 30.35 -2.44 16.78
N TYR A 43 29.10 -2.25 17.20
CA TYR A 43 28.29 -1.11 16.83
C TYR A 43 28.15 -0.15 18.00
N ARG A 44 28.17 1.14 17.69
CA ARG A 44 28.07 2.20 18.69
C ARG A 44 26.69 2.84 18.66
N PRO A 45 26.12 3.23 19.81
CA PRO A 45 24.95 4.07 19.85
C PRO A 45 25.19 5.37 19.07
N PHE A 46 24.15 5.86 18.38
CA PHE A 46 24.26 7.05 17.53
C PHE A 46 24.85 8.26 18.26
N HIS A 47 24.45 8.52 19.49
CA HIS A 47 24.92 9.65 20.29
C HIS A 47 26.41 9.59 20.70
N GLU A 48 27.07 8.45 20.52
CA GLU A 48 28.52 8.30 20.67
C GLU A 48 29.27 8.59 19.35
N VAL A 49 28.55 8.61 18.23
CA VAL A 49 29.11 8.86 16.89
C VAL A 49 28.98 10.33 16.54
N VAL A 50 27.80 10.91 16.79
CA VAL A 50 27.50 12.33 16.56
C VAL A 50 26.85 12.89 17.82
N GLU A 51 27.33 14.04 18.26
CA GLU A 51 26.77 14.73 19.45
C GLU A 51 25.28 14.99 19.26
N ARG A 52 24.50 14.54 20.23
CA ARG A 52 23.04 14.75 20.22
C ARG A 52 22.72 16.18 20.61
N VAL A 53 21.87 16.83 19.81
CA VAL A 53 21.32 18.14 20.16
C VAL A 53 20.34 18.02 21.31
N SER A 54 20.51 18.87 22.31
CA SER A 54 19.51 19.07 23.35
C SER A 54 18.53 20.14 22.89
N LEU A 55 17.27 19.75 22.73
CA LEU A 55 16.16 20.64 22.32
C LEU A 55 15.00 20.50 23.33
N PRO A 56 15.16 21.03 24.57
CA PRO A 56 14.17 20.86 25.64
C PRO A 56 12.85 21.59 25.35
N ASP A 57 12.89 22.62 24.53
CA ASP A 57 11.77 23.47 24.11
C ASP A 57 11.28 23.18 22.68
N ARG A 58 11.43 21.93 22.24
CA ARG A 58 10.99 21.50 20.91
C ARG A 58 9.50 21.74 20.72
N THR A 59 9.11 22.14 19.51
CA THR A 59 7.71 22.44 19.16
C THR A 59 7.10 21.46 18.19
N TRP A 60 7.92 20.73 17.45
CA TRP A 60 7.46 19.82 16.40
C TRP A 60 6.48 18.72 16.85
N PRO A 61 6.52 18.17 18.07
CA PRO A 61 5.59 17.11 18.47
C PRO A 61 4.13 17.56 18.46
N ASP A 62 3.90 18.83 18.79
CA ASP A 62 2.56 19.42 18.86
C ASP A 62 2.13 20.11 17.55
N ALA A 63 3.02 20.16 16.55
CA ALA A 63 2.71 20.76 15.25
C ALA A 63 1.69 19.91 14.49
N VAL A 64 0.70 20.57 13.89
CA VAL A 64 -0.34 19.94 13.06
C VAL A 64 -0.07 20.27 11.60
N VAL A 65 0.01 19.23 10.76
CA VAL A 65 0.13 19.38 9.31
C VAL A 65 -1.25 19.77 8.75
N SER A 66 -1.29 20.82 7.95
CA SER A 66 -2.53 21.33 7.32
C SER A 66 -2.42 21.46 5.79
N ALA A 67 -1.24 21.24 5.23
CA ALA A 67 -0.98 21.30 3.79
C ALA A 67 0.10 20.28 3.42
N ALA A 68 0.18 19.92 2.14
CA ALA A 68 1.28 19.10 1.62
C ALA A 68 2.59 19.89 1.57
N PRO A 69 3.76 19.24 1.71
CA PRO A 69 5.05 19.87 1.43
C PRO A 69 5.23 20.12 -0.07
N LEU A 70 6.25 20.87 -0.43
CA LEU A 70 6.78 20.84 -1.78
C LEU A 70 7.37 19.46 -2.06
N TRP A 71 7.00 18.86 -3.18
CA TRP A 71 7.45 17.52 -3.55
C TRP A 71 8.51 17.55 -4.64
N CYS A 72 9.60 16.81 -4.47
CA CYS A 72 10.55 16.52 -5.53
C CYS A 72 10.65 15.01 -5.76
N ALA A 73 10.33 14.57 -6.97
CA ALA A 73 10.51 13.18 -7.36
C ALA A 73 11.94 12.95 -7.85
N VAL A 74 12.67 12.05 -7.20
CA VAL A 74 14.07 11.71 -7.54
C VAL A 74 14.22 10.34 -8.20
N ASP A 75 13.13 9.75 -8.68
CA ASP A 75 13.09 8.44 -9.34
C ASP A 75 14.07 8.32 -10.51
N LEU A 76 14.21 9.38 -11.30
CA LEU A 76 15.04 9.41 -12.51
C LEU A 76 16.52 9.65 -12.25
N ARG A 77 16.89 10.05 -11.03
CA ARG A 77 18.28 10.21 -10.61
C ARG A 77 18.65 9.19 -9.53
N ASP A 78 18.21 9.37 -8.28
CA ASP A 78 18.61 8.56 -7.14
C ASP A 78 17.95 7.16 -7.20
N GLY A 79 16.70 7.10 -7.60
CA GLY A 79 16.02 5.84 -7.87
C GLY A 79 16.66 5.06 -9.01
N ASN A 80 16.99 5.74 -10.12
CA ASN A 80 17.59 5.11 -11.30
C ASN A 80 19.04 4.61 -11.06
N GLN A 81 19.85 5.36 -10.31
CA GLN A 81 21.23 4.97 -10.05
C GLN A 81 21.36 3.67 -9.25
N ALA A 82 20.32 3.31 -8.50
CA ALA A 82 20.26 2.12 -7.65
C ALA A 82 19.78 0.86 -8.39
N LEU A 83 19.34 0.98 -9.64
CA LEU A 83 18.81 -0.14 -10.41
C LEU A 83 19.95 -1.03 -10.94
N ILE A 84 19.75 -2.35 -10.89
CA ILE A 84 20.66 -3.33 -11.52
C ILE A 84 20.72 -3.09 -13.04
N ASP A 85 19.57 -2.78 -13.63
CA ASP A 85 19.42 -2.38 -15.03
C ASP A 85 18.90 -0.94 -15.09
N PRO A 86 19.77 0.08 -15.14
CA PRO A 86 19.37 1.47 -15.21
C PRO A 86 18.41 1.74 -16.36
N MET A 87 17.49 2.66 -16.19
CA MET A 87 16.45 2.95 -17.18
C MET A 87 17.06 3.38 -18.53
N SER A 88 16.59 2.74 -19.59
CA SER A 88 16.82 3.21 -20.95
C SER A 88 16.16 4.58 -21.17
N PRO A 89 16.55 5.37 -22.19
CA PRO A 89 15.90 6.65 -22.49
C PRO A 89 14.38 6.54 -22.64
N ALA A 90 13.87 5.44 -23.20
CA ALA A 90 12.43 5.20 -23.34
C ALA A 90 11.74 4.99 -21.98
N ARG A 91 12.37 4.22 -21.05
CA ARG A 91 11.84 4.03 -19.69
C ARG A 91 11.93 5.33 -18.88
N LYS A 92 13.04 6.10 -19.01
CA LYS A 92 13.17 7.41 -18.36
C LYS A 92 12.07 8.37 -18.81
N ARG A 93 11.79 8.44 -20.10
CA ARG A 93 10.71 9.28 -20.63
C ARG A 93 9.36 8.86 -20.09
N ARG A 94 9.04 7.56 -20.09
CA ARG A 94 7.77 7.06 -19.54
C ARG A 94 7.62 7.40 -18.05
N MET A 95 8.69 7.29 -17.26
CA MET A 95 8.68 7.70 -15.87
C MET A 95 8.48 9.21 -15.72
N PHE A 96 9.17 10.03 -16.51
CA PHE A 96 9.01 11.48 -16.50
C PHE A 96 7.57 11.90 -16.83
N GLU A 97 6.99 11.32 -17.89
CA GLU A 97 5.59 11.56 -18.28
C GLU A 97 4.59 11.14 -17.19
N LEU A 98 4.86 10.05 -16.48
CA LEU A 98 4.06 9.64 -15.32
C LEU A 98 4.13 10.69 -14.22
N LEU A 99 5.32 11.10 -13.79
CA LEU A 99 5.53 12.06 -12.71
C LEU A 99 4.86 13.43 -13.02
N VAL A 100 4.99 13.89 -14.25
CA VAL A 100 4.30 15.12 -14.73
C VAL A 100 2.79 14.95 -14.65
N ARG A 101 2.25 13.83 -15.14
CA ARG A 101 0.80 13.56 -15.14
C ARG A 101 0.24 13.43 -13.72
N MET A 102 1.01 12.87 -12.78
CA MET A 102 0.65 12.82 -11.37
C MET A 102 0.63 14.19 -10.68
N GLY A 103 1.28 15.20 -11.25
CA GLY A 103 1.28 16.57 -10.73
C GLY A 103 2.57 17.03 -10.07
N TYR A 104 3.65 16.26 -10.11
CA TYR A 104 4.95 16.70 -9.60
C TYR A 104 5.43 17.94 -10.33
N LYS A 105 5.88 18.94 -9.55
CA LYS A 105 6.36 20.24 -10.07
C LYS A 105 7.88 20.37 -10.05
N GLU A 106 8.55 19.53 -9.25
CA GLU A 106 10.01 19.40 -9.23
C GLU A 106 10.38 17.93 -9.44
N ILE A 107 11.23 17.67 -10.44
CA ILE A 107 11.65 16.33 -10.84
C ILE A 107 13.15 16.32 -11.07
N GLU A 108 13.88 15.52 -10.27
CA GLU A 108 15.32 15.34 -10.48
C GLU A 108 15.57 14.29 -11.56
N VAL A 109 15.97 14.78 -12.73
CA VAL A 109 15.95 14.01 -13.99
C VAL A 109 17.25 13.26 -14.28
N GLY A 110 18.33 13.54 -13.56
CA GLY A 110 19.57 12.81 -13.72
C GLY A 110 20.82 13.47 -13.13
N PHE A 111 21.95 12.83 -13.38
CA PHE A 111 23.29 13.34 -13.08
C PHE A 111 24.09 13.47 -14.41
N PRO A 112 23.87 14.53 -15.19
CA PRO A 112 24.39 14.66 -16.55
C PRO A 112 25.90 14.56 -16.66
N ALA A 113 26.60 14.99 -15.61
CA ALA A 113 28.08 14.95 -15.58
C ALA A 113 28.63 13.54 -15.32
N ALA A 114 27.86 12.63 -14.74
CA ALA A 114 28.29 11.27 -14.43
C ALA A 114 27.96 10.25 -15.54
N SER A 115 26.94 10.51 -16.37
CA SER A 115 26.44 9.58 -17.36
C SER A 115 26.09 10.25 -18.66
N GLN A 116 26.52 9.69 -19.79
CA GLN A 116 26.13 10.18 -21.12
C GLN A 116 24.62 9.96 -21.33
N THR A 117 24.07 8.85 -20.86
CA THR A 117 22.62 8.58 -20.94
C THR A 117 21.80 9.65 -20.21
N ASP A 118 22.25 10.08 -19.03
CA ASP A 118 21.58 11.16 -18.30
C ASP A 118 21.73 12.51 -19.01
N PHE A 119 22.90 12.80 -19.55
CA PHE A 119 23.12 13.99 -20.35
C PHE A 119 22.17 14.04 -21.56
N ASP A 120 22.14 12.96 -22.33
CA ASP A 120 21.31 12.85 -23.54
C ASP A 120 19.81 12.92 -23.19
N PHE A 121 19.41 12.34 -22.07
CA PHE A 121 18.02 12.41 -21.61
C PHE A 121 17.60 13.83 -21.21
N VAL A 122 18.44 14.56 -20.48
CA VAL A 122 18.19 15.97 -20.15
C VAL A 122 18.06 16.80 -21.42
N ARG A 123 18.95 16.59 -22.39
CA ARG A 123 18.85 17.24 -23.70
C ARG A 123 17.56 16.88 -24.43
N GLU A 124 17.19 15.59 -24.44
CA GLU A 124 15.99 15.12 -25.11
C GLU A 124 14.72 15.82 -24.58
N ILE A 125 14.54 15.88 -23.26
CA ILE A 125 13.32 16.49 -22.69
C ILE A 125 13.24 18.00 -22.94
N ILE A 126 14.37 18.70 -23.01
CA ILE A 126 14.46 20.12 -23.34
C ILE A 126 14.19 20.35 -24.83
N GLU A 127 14.95 19.69 -25.70
CA GLU A 127 14.90 19.92 -27.15
C GLU A 127 13.56 19.51 -27.77
N ARG A 128 12.89 18.51 -27.18
CA ARG A 128 11.56 18.08 -27.62
C ARG A 128 10.42 18.83 -26.96
N GLY A 129 10.70 19.76 -26.05
CA GLY A 129 9.68 20.55 -25.36
C GLY A 129 8.76 19.68 -24.48
N LEU A 130 9.32 18.65 -23.82
CA LEU A 130 8.54 17.73 -22.98
C LEU A 130 8.31 18.25 -21.56
N ILE A 131 8.96 19.34 -21.16
CA ILE A 131 8.87 19.94 -19.83
C ILE A 131 7.71 20.95 -19.84
N PRO A 132 6.62 20.72 -19.07
CA PRO A 132 5.55 21.71 -18.95
C PRO A 132 6.04 23.03 -18.34
N ASP A 133 5.34 24.12 -18.63
CA ASP A 133 5.71 25.47 -18.15
C ASP A 133 5.71 25.61 -16.63
N ASP A 134 4.99 24.75 -15.92
CA ASP A 134 4.85 24.75 -14.47
C ASP A 134 5.72 23.68 -13.77
N VAL A 135 6.57 22.97 -14.53
CA VAL A 135 7.51 21.96 -14.02
C VAL A 135 8.94 22.50 -14.08
N THR A 136 9.69 22.29 -13.01
CA THR A 136 11.11 22.60 -12.90
C THR A 136 11.92 21.31 -12.84
N ILE A 137 12.85 21.12 -13.75
CA ILE A 137 13.78 20.00 -13.70
C ILE A 137 14.90 20.29 -12.70
N GLN A 138 15.35 19.24 -12.01
CA GLN A 138 16.51 19.28 -11.12
C GLN A 138 17.60 18.37 -11.66
N VAL A 139 18.84 18.77 -11.54
CA VAL A 139 20.03 17.99 -11.97
C VAL A 139 21.12 18.03 -10.90
N LEU A 140 21.69 16.86 -10.63
CA LEU A 140 22.74 16.70 -9.61
C LEU A 140 24.11 17.04 -10.18
N THR A 141 24.97 17.65 -9.37
CA THR A 141 26.39 17.85 -9.67
C THR A 141 27.25 17.81 -8.42
N GLN A 142 28.47 17.24 -8.55
CA GLN A 142 29.48 17.35 -7.52
C GLN A 142 30.17 18.72 -7.57
N ALA A 143 30.77 19.13 -6.45
CA ALA A 143 31.52 20.39 -6.32
C ALA A 143 32.89 20.33 -7.04
N ARG A 144 32.86 20.11 -8.36
CA ARG A 144 34.00 20.10 -9.28
C ARG A 144 33.70 20.94 -10.52
N PRO A 145 34.55 21.88 -10.91
CA PRO A 145 34.29 22.81 -12.01
C PRO A 145 33.90 22.14 -13.32
N GLU A 146 34.58 21.07 -13.70
CA GLU A 146 34.31 20.35 -14.96
C GLU A 146 32.97 19.62 -14.96
N LEU A 147 32.51 19.13 -13.81
CA LEU A 147 31.22 18.47 -13.67
C LEU A 147 30.09 19.51 -13.65
N ILE A 148 30.30 20.63 -12.98
CA ILE A 148 29.37 21.74 -12.95
C ILE A 148 29.17 22.30 -14.37
N GLU A 149 30.28 22.54 -15.12
CA GLU A 149 30.18 23.01 -16.51
C GLU A 149 29.33 22.08 -17.38
N ARG A 150 29.59 20.77 -17.32
CA ARG A 150 28.85 19.79 -18.10
C ARG A 150 27.36 19.73 -17.70
N THR A 151 27.05 19.94 -16.43
CA THR A 151 25.66 20.02 -15.94
C THR A 151 24.93 21.21 -16.57
N TYR A 152 25.55 22.38 -16.63
CA TYR A 152 24.99 23.55 -17.30
C TYR A 152 24.81 23.36 -18.80
N GLN A 153 25.78 22.71 -19.47
CA GLN A 153 25.66 22.35 -20.90
C GLN A 153 24.46 21.42 -21.14
N ALA A 154 24.19 20.48 -20.24
CA ALA A 154 23.03 19.61 -20.37
C ALA A 154 21.71 20.37 -20.24
N CYS A 155 21.64 21.42 -19.44
CA CYS A 155 20.44 22.21 -19.17
C CYS A 155 20.25 23.41 -20.12
N GLU A 156 21.17 23.64 -21.09
CA GLU A 156 21.06 24.76 -22.02
C GLU A 156 19.71 24.76 -22.74
N GLY A 157 19.00 25.89 -22.70
CA GLY A 157 17.68 26.06 -23.32
C GLY A 157 16.50 25.66 -22.46
N ALA A 158 16.72 25.17 -21.24
CA ALA A 158 15.65 24.98 -20.26
C ALA A 158 15.09 26.33 -19.79
N SER A 159 13.76 26.45 -19.67
CA SER A 159 13.15 27.70 -19.16
C SER A 159 13.50 27.92 -17.69
N ARG A 160 13.51 26.85 -16.87
CA ARG A 160 13.91 26.86 -15.47
C ARG A 160 14.56 25.55 -15.07
N ALA A 161 15.54 25.59 -14.18
CA ALA A 161 16.19 24.41 -13.65
C ALA A 161 16.78 24.65 -12.25
N ILE A 162 16.81 23.58 -11.45
CA ILE A 162 17.50 23.52 -10.16
C ILE A 162 18.85 22.82 -10.38
N VAL A 163 19.95 23.47 -10.02
CA VAL A 163 21.27 22.85 -9.96
C VAL A 163 21.53 22.39 -8.51
N HIS A 164 21.53 21.08 -8.32
CA HIS A 164 21.74 20.45 -7.02
C HIS A 164 23.21 20.14 -6.81
N LEU A 165 23.88 21.01 -6.06
CA LEU A 165 25.28 20.89 -5.66
C LEU A 165 25.40 20.07 -4.38
N TYR A 166 26.31 19.09 -4.34
CA TYR A 166 26.59 18.35 -3.13
C TYR A 166 28.06 18.07 -2.90
N ASN A 167 28.42 17.90 -1.64
CA ASN A 167 29.64 17.25 -1.20
C ASN A 167 29.46 16.63 0.20
N SER A 168 30.17 15.55 0.46
CA SER A 168 30.06 14.85 1.75
C SER A 168 30.71 15.60 2.89
N THR A 169 30.02 15.66 4.03
CA THR A 169 30.43 16.45 5.20
C THR A 169 30.64 15.62 6.47
N SER A 170 30.24 14.34 6.48
CA SER A 170 30.25 13.50 7.68
C SER A 170 31.62 13.29 8.28
N ILE A 171 31.67 13.05 9.59
CA ILE A 171 32.88 12.74 10.36
C ILE A 171 33.66 11.61 9.71
N LEU A 172 32.96 10.54 9.33
CA LEU A 172 33.58 9.34 8.76
C LEU A 172 34.20 9.63 7.39
N GLN A 173 33.47 10.31 6.48
CA GLN A 173 33.95 10.59 5.12
C GLN A 173 35.09 11.60 5.13
N ARG A 174 35.03 12.61 5.98
CA ARG A 174 36.18 13.53 6.18
C ARG A 174 37.45 12.76 6.53
N ARG A 175 37.35 11.78 7.43
CA ARG A 175 38.49 10.99 7.90
C ARG A 175 39.01 10.00 6.86
N VAL A 176 38.12 9.20 6.25
CA VAL A 176 38.54 8.02 5.45
C VAL A 176 38.54 8.28 3.94
N VAL A 177 37.66 9.14 3.43
CA VAL A 177 37.53 9.42 1.99
C VAL A 177 38.35 10.65 1.62
N PHE A 178 38.05 11.79 2.22
CA PHE A 178 38.72 13.06 1.87
C PHE A 178 40.04 13.25 2.58
N ARG A 179 40.24 12.63 3.75
CA ARG A 179 41.39 12.82 4.62
C ARG A 179 41.66 14.31 4.88
N SER A 180 40.58 15.04 5.15
CA SER A 180 40.55 16.49 5.29
C SER A 180 39.78 16.90 6.54
N ASP A 181 40.08 18.07 7.05
CA ASP A 181 39.34 18.68 8.16
C ASP A 181 38.08 19.43 7.70
N ARG A 182 37.36 20.04 8.65
CA ARG A 182 36.14 20.81 8.34
C ARG A 182 36.45 21.97 7.39
N ALA A 183 37.52 22.68 7.57
CA ALA A 183 37.91 23.83 6.73
C ALA A 183 38.16 23.42 5.27
N GLY A 184 38.83 22.29 5.05
CA GLY A 184 39.05 21.75 3.72
C GLY A 184 37.78 21.33 3.02
N ILE A 185 36.85 20.70 3.76
CA ILE A 185 35.53 20.31 3.22
C ILE A 185 34.64 21.54 2.94
N SER A 186 34.61 22.53 3.84
CA SER A 186 33.91 23.80 3.60
C SER A 186 34.40 24.51 2.35
N LYS A 187 35.74 24.47 2.09
CA LYS A 187 36.31 25.03 0.89
C LYS A 187 35.85 24.33 -0.40
N ILE A 188 35.63 23.02 -0.35
CA ILE A 188 35.02 22.28 -1.49
C ILE A 188 33.61 22.81 -1.76
N ALA A 189 32.79 22.98 -0.72
CA ALA A 189 31.43 23.49 -0.84
C ALA A 189 31.41 24.93 -1.40
N THR A 190 32.21 25.83 -0.83
CA THR A 190 32.23 27.25 -1.24
C THR A 190 32.80 27.42 -2.65
N ASN A 191 33.89 26.73 -3.02
CA ASN A 191 34.40 26.76 -4.38
C ASN A 191 33.34 26.23 -5.39
N GLY A 192 32.61 25.15 -5.03
CA GLY A 192 31.53 24.62 -5.84
C GLY A 192 30.40 25.64 -6.01
N ALA A 193 30.03 26.33 -4.94
CA ALA A 193 28.98 27.36 -4.96
C ALA A 193 29.36 28.58 -5.84
N GLU A 194 30.62 29.01 -5.78
CA GLU A 194 31.14 30.07 -6.68
C GLU A 194 31.10 29.65 -8.15
N GLU A 195 31.49 28.41 -8.45
CA GLU A 195 31.43 27.86 -9.82
C GLU A 195 30.00 27.74 -10.33
N VAL A 196 29.06 27.32 -9.50
CA VAL A 196 27.63 27.29 -9.84
C VAL A 196 27.16 28.68 -10.29
N LEU A 197 27.42 29.74 -9.51
CA LEU A 197 27.10 31.12 -9.91
C LEU A 197 27.80 31.56 -11.21
N ARG A 198 29.08 31.22 -11.34
CA ARG A 198 29.87 31.57 -12.52
C ARG A 198 29.26 30.96 -13.79
N PHE A 199 28.85 29.71 -13.73
CA PHE A 199 28.23 29.05 -14.89
C PHE A 199 26.79 29.50 -15.12
N ALA A 200 25.99 29.75 -14.09
CA ALA A 200 24.65 30.34 -14.24
C ALA A 200 24.70 31.65 -15.01
N GLY A 201 25.69 32.50 -14.76
CA GLY A 201 25.92 33.74 -15.48
C GLY A 201 26.21 33.59 -16.99
N LYS A 202 26.65 32.40 -17.45
CA LYS A 202 26.84 32.09 -18.86
C LYS A 202 25.55 31.73 -19.60
N TYR A 203 24.49 31.35 -18.88
CA TYR A 203 23.19 30.92 -19.43
C TYR A 203 22.04 31.76 -18.87
N PRO A 204 21.99 33.07 -19.15
CA PRO A 204 21.07 34.01 -18.49
C PRO A 204 19.60 33.86 -18.93
N SER A 205 19.31 33.02 -19.93
CA SER A 205 17.95 32.76 -20.43
C SER A 205 17.17 31.76 -19.57
N THR A 206 17.85 31.05 -18.68
CA THR A 206 17.24 30.06 -17.77
C THR A 206 17.01 30.68 -16.39
N ASP A 207 15.84 30.48 -15.81
CA ASP A 207 15.56 30.80 -14.39
C ASP A 207 16.21 29.73 -13.50
N TRP A 208 17.39 30.05 -12.99
CA TRP A 208 18.16 29.13 -12.15
C TRP A 208 17.74 29.21 -10.71
N ARG A 209 17.59 28.02 -10.10
CA ARG A 209 17.53 27.81 -8.65
C ARG A 209 18.67 26.92 -8.22
N PHE A 210 19.09 27.06 -6.99
CA PHE A 210 20.25 26.34 -6.47
C PHE A 210 19.87 25.53 -5.23
N GLU A 211 20.33 24.31 -5.22
CA GLU A 211 20.21 23.40 -4.08
C GLU A 211 21.58 23.00 -3.59
N TYR A 212 21.75 22.96 -2.27
CA TYR A 212 22.95 22.45 -1.62
C TYR A 212 22.61 21.35 -0.64
N SER A 213 23.29 20.19 -0.80
CA SER A 213 23.24 19.08 0.15
C SER A 213 24.59 18.90 0.85
N PRO A 214 24.68 19.07 2.18
CA PRO A 214 25.75 18.52 3.00
C PRO A 214 25.56 17.00 3.10
N GLU A 215 26.01 16.25 2.10
CA GLU A 215 25.78 14.82 1.99
C GLU A 215 26.22 14.07 3.24
N SER A 216 25.50 13.00 3.61
CA SER A 216 25.65 12.30 4.88
C SER A 216 25.42 13.21 6.11
N TYR A 217 24.41 14.09 6.00
CA TYR A 217 24.02 15.03 7.06
C TYR A 217 23.85 14.36 8.42
N THR A 218 23.21 13.20 8.49
CA THR A 218 23.02 12.45 9.74
C THR A 218 24.31 11.98 10.42
N GLY A 219 25.41 11.91 9.68
CA GLY A 219 26.75 11.62 10.20
C GLY A 219 27.62 12.87 10.40
N THR A 220 27.04 14.06 10.27
CA THR A 220 27.71 15.37 10.39
C THR A 220 27.32 16.02 11.70
N GLU A 221 28.26 16.67 12.37
CA GLU A 221 27.98 17.48 13.55
C GLU A 221 27.05 18.65 13.17
N LEU A 222 25.94 18.85 13.88
CA LEU A 222 24.92 19.83 13.51
C LEU A 222 25.47 21.26 13.42
N GLN A 223 26.34 21.64 14.35
CA GLN A 223 27.00 22.95 14.29
C GLN A 223 27.79 23.12 12.99
N TYR A 224 28.51 22.07 12.56
CA TYR A 224 29.25 22.12 11.32
C TYR A 224 28.34 22.09 10.08
N ALA A 225 27.22 21.36 10.12
CA ALA A 225 26.23 21.38 9.06
C ALA A 225 25.65 22.79 8.82
N VAL A 226 25.31 23.53 9.91
CA VAL A 226 24.88 24.93 9.81
C VAL A 226 25.98 25.82 9.26
N GLU A 227 27.23 25.66 9.73
CA GLU A 227 28.37 26.47 9.28
C GLU A 227 28.60 26.32 7.77
N VAL A 228 28.59 25.09 7.23
CA VAL A 228 28.81 24.86 5.79
C VAL A 228 27.61 25.35 4.96
N CYS A 229 26.38 25.10 5.38
CA CYS A 229 25.18 25.63 4.69
C CYS A 229 25.16 27.16 4.68
N ASN A 230 25.49 27.79 5.78
CA ASN A 230 25.59 29.26 5.87
C ASN A 230 26.70 29.80 4.97
N SER A 231 27.85 29.12 4.86
CA SER A 231 28.94 29.52 3.97
C SER A 231 28.52 29.49 2.48
N VAL A 232 27.72 28.50 2.07
CA VAL A 232 27.14 28.45 0.73
C VAL A 232 26.09 29.53 0.55
N SER A 233 25.21 29.74 1.53
CA SER A 233 24.20 30.80 1.48
C SER A 233 24.78 32.22 1.42
N GLU A 234 25.99 32.40 1.99
CA GLU A 234 26.74 33.67 1.89
C GLU A 234 27.17 33.98 0.47
N ILE A 235 27.44 32.95 -0.34
CA ILE A 235 27.81 33.09 -1.77
C ILE A 235 26.55 33.31 -2.62
N TRP A 236 25.52 32.50 -2.41
CA TRP A 236 24.30 32.56 -3.23
C TRP A 236 23.31 33.67 -2.86
N GLN A 237 23.44 34.26 -1.66
CA GLN A 237 22.63 35.39 -1.18
C GLN A 237 21.10 35.20 -1.39
N PRO A 238 20.51 34.07 -0.90
CA PRO A 238 19.10 33.81 -1.13
C PRO A 238 18.19 34.84 -0.46
N THR A 239 17.06 35.12 -1.12
CA THR A 239 15.97 35.97 -0.60
C THR A 239 14.65 35.22 -0.66
N PRO A 240 13.58 35.70 -0.02
CA PRO A 240 12.26 35.09 -0.16
C PRO A 240 11.74 35.01 -1.61
N GLU A 241 12.13 35.96 -2.47
CA GLU A 241 11.74 36.01 -3.89
C GLU A 241 12.62 35.11 -4.76
N SER A 242 13.83 34.85 -4.32
CA SER A 242 14.78 33.95 -5.00
C SER A 242 15.45 33.03 -3.98
N PRO A 243 14.70 32.04 -3.45
CA PRO A 243 15.20 31.17 -2.42
C PRO A 243 16.21 30.15 -2.98
N MET A 244 17.14 29.72 -2.09
CA MET A 244 17.90 28.49 -2.30
C MET A 244 17.25 27.32 -1.58
N ILE A 245 17.57 26.12 -2.00
CA ILE A 245 17.18 24.89 -1.30
C ILE A 245 18.37 24.41 -0.46
N VAL A 246 18.14 24.14 0.81
CA VAL A 246 19.07 23.40 1.67
C VAL A 246 18.46 22.04 1.94
N ASN A 247 19.04 21.00 1.38
CA ASN A 247 18.56 19.65 1.50
C ASN A 247 19.40 18.87 2.54
N LEU A 248 18.74 18.23 3.49
CA LEU A 248 19.36 17.56 4.64
C LEU A 248 19.21 16.03 4.52
N PRO A 249 20.07 15.36 3.72
CA PRO A 249 19.86 13.95 3.43
C PRO A 249 20.27 13.05 4.60
N ALA A 250 19.35 12.19 5.02
CA ALA A 250 19.69 11.00 5.78
C ALA A 250 20.23 9.95 4.81
N THR A 251 21.40 10.23 4.21
CA THR A 251 22.06 9.38 3.20
C THR A 251 22.20 7.93 3.68
N VAL A 252 22.43 7.76 4.98
CA VAL A 252 22.19 6.53 5.73
C VAL A 252 21.32 6.90 6.92
N GLU A 253 20.21 6.20 7.11
CA GLU A 253 19.34 6.40 8.26
C GLU A 253 20.01 5.87 9.52
N MET A 254 20.66 6.76 10.29
CA MET A 254 21.50 6.39 11.43
C MET A 254 20.77 6.43 12.77
N THR A 255 19.65 7.16 12.88
CA THR A 255 18.97 7.45 14.14
C THR A 255 17.47 7.24 14.05
N THR A 256 16.78 7.34 15.18
CA THR A 256 15.33 7.28 15.21
C THR A 256 14.68 8.56 14.65
N PRO A 257 13.44 8.49 14.10
CA PRO A 257 12.77 9.64 13.46
C PRO A 257 12.64 10.87 14.36
N ASN A 258 12.42 10.69 15.65
CA ASN A 258 12.33 11.80 16.61
C ASN A 258 13.66 12.54 16.78
N VAL A 259 14.80 11.84 16.71
CA VAL A 259 16.13 12.49 16.77
C VAL A 259 16.42 13.23 15.46
N TYR A 260 15.98 12.67 14.32
CA TYR A 260 16.07 13.37 13.04
C TYR A 260 15.21 14.65 13.08
N ALA A 261 13.95 14.57 13.55
CA ALA A 261 13.09 15.74 13.70
C ALA A 261 13.68 16.81 14.63
N ASP A 262 14.25 16.42 15.76
CA ASP A 262 14.98 17.34 16.63
C ASP A 262 16.10 18.07 15.87
N SER A 263 16.85 17.35 15.04
CA SER A 263 17.92 17.93 14.22
C SER A 263 17.38 18.90 13.17
N ILE A 264 16.25 18.59 12.54
CA ILE A 264 15.59 19.47 11.56
C ILE A 264 15.09 20.75 12.21
N GLU A 265 14.38 20.66 13.35
CA GLU A 265 13.94 21.87 14.08
C GLU A 265 15.13 22.72 14.54
N TRP A 266 16.24 22.07 14.95
CA TRP A 266 17.46 22.76 15.28
C TRP A 266 18.07 23.49 14.07
N MET A 267 18.15 22.84 12.90
CA MET A 267 18.60 23.48 11.66
C MET A 267 17.67 24.63 11.26
N HIS A 268 16.36 24.41 11.30
CA HIS A 268 15.36 25.44 11.03
C HIS A 268 15.59 26.71 11.86
N ARG A 269 15.96 26.57 13.13
CA ARG A 269 16.17 27.70 14.05
C ARG A 269 17.55 28.38 13.89
N ASN A 270 18.55 27.68 13.35
CA ASN A 270 19.95 28.14 13.36
C ASN A 270 20.51 28.49 11.97
N LEU A 271 19.82 28.15 10.88
CA LEU A 271 20.22 28.59 9.54
C LEU A 271 20.08 30.10 9.40
N ALA A 272 21.16 30.76 9.00
CA ALA A 272 21.12 32.15 8.59
C ALA A 272 20.22 32.31 7.33
N ARG A 273 19.59 33.45 7.16
CA ARG A 273 18.71 33.74 6.01
C ARG A 273 17.57 32.71 5.84
N ARG A 274 17.06 32.13 6.93
CA ARG A 274 16.03 31.09 6.89
C ARG A 274 14.83 31.45 6.03
N SER A 275 14.43 32.72 5.97
CA SER A 275 13.33 33.19 5.12
C SER A 275 13.59 33.09 3.60
N GLY A 276 14.85 33.00 3.20
CA GLY A 276 15.27 32.78 1.81
C GLY A 276 15.65 31.30 1.53
N ILE A 277 15.36 30.39 2.45
CA ILE A 277 15.74 28.98 2.33
C ILE A 277 14.48 28.10 2.31
N VAL A 278 14.38 27.26 1.28
CA VAL A 278 13.51 26.08 1.24
C VAL A 278 14.26 24.94 1.92
N LEU A 279 13.83 24.53 3.11
CA LEU A 279 14.44 23.45 3.85
C LEU A 279 13.87 22.11 3.37
N SER A 280 14.70 21.29 2.74
CA SER A 280 14.33 20.03 2.12
C SER A 280 14.84 18.82 2.92
N LEU A 281 14.07 17.75 2.88
CA LEU A 281 14.40 16.45 3.49
C LEU A 281 14.59 15.40 2.40
N HIS A 282 15.60 14.53 2.59
CA HIS A 282 15.87 13.40 1.72
C HIS A 282 16.26 12.17 2.56
N PRO A 283 15.32 11.56 3.26
CA PRO A 283 15.64 10.39 4.06
C PRO A 283 15.65 9.12 3.22
N HIS A 284 16.68 8.26 3.47
CA HIS A 284 16.65 6.86 3.10
C HIS A 284 15.95 6.01 4.16
N ASN A 285 15.76 4.72 3.89
CA ASN A 285 14.92 3.82 4.69
C ASN A 285 15.70 2.67 5.34
N ASP A 286 16.98 2.88 5.69
CA ASP A 286 17.89 1.84 6.20
C ASP A 286 17.39 1.18 7.49
N ARG A 287 16.61 1.89 8.29
CA ARG A 287 16.00 1.39 9.53
C ARG A 287 14.52 1.00 9.37
N GLY A 288 13.95 1.16 8.17
CA GLY A 288 12.52 0.98 7.91
C GLY A 288 11.66 2.11 8.50
N THR A 289 12.24 3.29 8.77
CA THR A 289 11.52 4.43 9.38
C THR A 289 11.59 5.71 8.55
N GLY A 290 11.98 5.62 7.28
CA GLY A 290 12.13 6.76 6.38
C GLY A 290 10.87 7.61 6.25
N VAL A 291 9.68 7.00 6.13
CA VAL A 291 8.39 7.71 6.11
C VAL A 291 8.18 8.49 7.39
N ALA A 292 8.35 7.85 8.54
CA ALA A 292 8.20 8.53 9.84
C ALA A 292 9.23 9.65 10.01
N ALA A 293 10.46 9.48 9.52
CA ALA A 293 11.49 10.53 9.55
C ALA A 293 11.07 11.74 8.73
N ALA A 294 10.51 11.54 7.52
CA ALA A 294 10.00 12.62 6.68
C ALA A 294 8.80 13.34 7.31
N GLU A 295 7.80 12.59 7.81
CA GLU A 295 6.61 13.18 8.45
C GLU A 295 6.98 14.03 9.67
N LEU A 296 7.83 13.50 10.56
CA LEU A 296 8.25 14.25 11.75
C LEU A 296 9.20 15.39 11.40
N GLY A 297 10.06 15.24 10.40
CA GLY A 297 10.92 16.31 9.89
C GLY A 297 10.12 17.46 9.26
N TYR A 298 9.03 17.15 8.56
CA TYR A 298 8.12 18.14 8.01
C TYR A 298 7.43 18.94 9.14
N ARG A 299 6.95 18.27 10.17
CA ARG A 299 6.44 18.91 11.39
C ARG A 299 7.49 19.79 12.07
N ALA A 300 8.76 19.42 11.97
CA ALA A 300 9.89 20.13 12.58
C ALA A 300 10.35 21.37 11.79
N GLY A 301 9.63 21.76 10.73
CA GLY A 301 9.85 23.01 10.01
C GLY A 301 10.54 22.87 8.66
N ALA A 302 10.58 21.66 8.09
CA ALA A 302 10.94 21.50 6.70
C ALA A 302 9.80 22.00 5.78
N ASP A 303 10.17 22.41 4.57
CA ASP A 303 9.25 22.95 3.56
C ASP A 303 9.02 21.97 2.41
N ARG A 304 9.97 21.05 2.16
CA ARG A 304 10.06 20.21 0.97
C ARG A 304 10.53 18.80 1.32
N ILE A 305 10.09 17.82 0.54
CA ILE A 305 10.53 16.42 0.67
C ILE A 305 10.92 15.87 -0.70
N GLU A 306 12.09 15.24 -0.76
CA GLU A 306 12.56 14.45 -1.90
C GLU A 306 12.40 12.97 -1.63
N GLY A 307 12.00 12.20 -2.64
CA GLY A 307 11.85 10.75 -2.52
C GLY A 307 11.53 10.08 -3.85
N CYS A 308 11.21 8.80 -3.80
CA CYS A 308 10.83 8.02 -4.97
C CYS A 308 9.46 7.38 -4.79
N LEU A 309 8.77 7.15 -5.91
CA LEU A 309 7.55 6.34 -5.91
C LEU A 309 7.87 4.93 -5.39
N PHE A 310 7.06 4.44 -4.46
CA PHE A 310 7.21 3.15 -3.78
C PHE A 310 8.56 2.94 -3.09
N GLY A 311 9.29 4.01 -2.81
CA GLY A 311 10.51 3.96 -2.02
C GLY A 311 11.72 3.33 -2.71
N ASN A 312 11.80 3.34 -4.04
CA ASN A 312 12.95 2.81 -4.77
C ASN A 312 14.22 3.63 -4.48
N GLY A 313 15.39 2.98 -4.46
CA GLY A 313 16.69 3.64 -4.27
C GLY A 313 17.74 2.73 -3.68
N GLU A 314 18.91 3.33 -3.39
CA GLU A 314 20.07 2.64 -2.82
C GLU A 314 19.74 1.88 -1.53
N ARG A 315 20.32 0.68 -1.38
CA ARG A 315 20.19 -0.21 -0.21
C ARG A 315 18.74 -0.60 0.06
N THR A 316 18.05 0.11 0.95
CA THR A 316 16.64 -0.12 1.33
C THR A 316 15.68 0.88 0.69
N GLY A 317 16.21 1.80 -0.13
CA GLY A 317 15.45 2.79 -0.87
C GLY A 317 15.40 4.18 -0.24
N ASN A 318 14.85 5.11 -1.01
CA ASN A 318 14.47 6.45 -0.59
C ASN A 318 13.17 6.43 0.22
N VAL A 319 12.81 7.55 0.82
CA VAL A 319 11.46 7.70 1.37
C VAL A 319 10.41 7.53 0.28
N ASP A 320 9.35 6.83 0.63
CA ASP A 320 8.26 6.51 -0.27
C ASP A 320 7.25 7.66 -0.41
N LEU A 321 7.24 8.31 -1.57
CA LEU A 321 6.34 9.42 -1.87
C LEU A 321 4.87 8.97 -1.96
N VAL A 322 4.60 7.74 -2.39
CA VAL A 322 3.23 7.21 -2.44
C VAL A 322 2.67 7.08 -1.02
N THR A 323 3.44 6.49 -0.10
CA THR A 323 3.02 6.36 1.30
C THR A 323 2.83 7.72 1.96
N LEU A 324 3.75 8.67 1.75
CA LEU A 324 3.62 10.02 2.31
C LEU A 324 2.38 10.76 1.80
N GLY A 325 2.13 10.73 0.47
CA GLY A 325 0.97 11.38 -0.13
C GLY A 325 -0.35 10.75 0.35
N MET A 326 -0.43 9.42 0.39
CA MET A 326 -1.61 8.71 0.87
C MET A 326 -1.86 8.88 2.37
N ASN A 327 -0.79 9.02 3.17
CA ASN A 327 -0.93 9.34 4.59
C ASN A 327 -1.57 10.74 4.80
N LEU A 328 -1.24 11.73 3.98
CA LEU A 328 -1.90 13.03 3.98
C LEU A 328 -3.37 12.91 3.53
N PHE A 329 -3.62 12.22 2.42
CA PHE A 329 -4.97 12.01 1.88
C PHE A 329 -5.93 11.43 2.92
N THR A 330 -5.51 10.40 3.65
CA THR A 330 -6.33 9.76 4.69
C THR A 330 -6.51 10.61 5.96
N GLN A 331 -5.81 11.73 6.08
CA GLN A 331 -6.04 12.76 7.10
C GLN A 331 -6.89 13.93 6.58
N GLY A 332 -7.43 13.83 5.36
CA GLY A 332 -8.22 14.89 4.75
C GLY A 332 -7.39 16.08 4.25
N ILE A 333 -6.10 15.85 3.97
CA ILE A 333 -5.18 16.85 3.43
C ILE A 333 -4.90 16.49 1.98
N ASP A 334 -5.17 17.42 1.06
CA ASP A 334 -4.85 17.25 -0.36
C ASP A 334 -3.33 17.08 -0.54
N PRO A 335 -2.85 15.92 -1.00
CA PRO A 335 -1.43 15.70 -1.24
C PRO A 335 -0.90 16.50 -2.45
N GLN A 336 -1.77 17.10 -3.26
CA GLN A 336 -1.45 17.81 -4.51
C GLN A 336 -0.77 16.92 -5.59
N ILE A 337 -0.80 15.63 -5.37
CA ILE A 337 -0.34 14.58 -6.28
C ILE A 337 -1.49 13.61 -6.50
N ASP A 338 -1.75 13.22 -7.73
CA ASP A 338 -2.86 12.35 -8.11
C ASP A 338 -2.48 10.88 -7.97
N PHE A 339 -3.15 10.17 -7.05
CA PHE A 339 -3.05 8.72 -6.82
C PHE A 339 -4.34 7.99 -7.22
N SER A 340 -5.26 8.61 -7.97
CA SER A 340 -6.57 8.06 -8.29
C SER A 340 -6.54 6.77 -9.14
N ASP A 341 -5.39 6.43 -9.74
CA ASP A 341 -5.15 5.12 -10.37
C ASP A 341 -3.80 4.54 -9.89
N ILE A 342 -3.79 4.07 -8.65
CA ILE A 342 -2.56 3.56 -8.03
C ILE A 342 -1.99 2.32 -8.74
N ASP A 343 -2.83 1.54 -9.41
CA ASP A 343 -2.40 0.35 -10.14
C ASP A 343 -1.71 0.70 -11.47
N GLU A 344 -2.16 1.74 -12.18
CA GLU A 344 -1.45 2.29 -13.35
C GLU A 344 -0.08 2.84 -12.94
N ILE A 345 -0.04 3.60 -11.83
CA ILE A 345 1.22 4.14 -11.27
C ILE A 345 2.17 2.99 -10.94
N ARG A 346 1.70 1.98 -10.19
CA ARG A 346 2.50 0.81 -9.81
C ARG A 346 3.05 0.08 -11.02
N ARG A 347 2.20 -0.30 -11.99
CA ARG A 347 2.62 -1.01 -13.21
C ARG A 347 3.64 -0.22 -14.02
N THR A 348 3.48 1.10 -14.10
CA THR A 348 4.44 1.96 -14.81
C THR A 348 5.78 2.00 -14.10
N VAL A 349 5.79 2.13 -12.77
CA VAL A 349 7.03 2.11 -11.97
C VAL A 349 7.72 0.75 -12.05
N GLU A 350 6.99 -0.36 -11.92
CA GLU A 350 7.53 -1.72 -12.09
C GLU A 350 8.16 -1.93 -13.47
N TYR A 351 7.48 -1.44 -14.51
CA TYR A 351 8.03 -1.48 -15.88
C TYR A 351 9.31 -0.64 -16.01
N CYS A 352 9.34 0.56 -15.45
CA CYS A 352 10.50 1.45 -15.56
C CYS A 352 11.69 0.95 -14.73
N ASN A 353 11.44 0.48 -13.52
CA ASN A 353 12.48 -0.01 -12.60
C ASN A 353 12.91 -1.45 -12.87
N GLN A 354 12.09 -2.25 -13.56
CA GLN A 354 12.28 -3.71 -13.72
C GLN A 354 12.38 -4.43 -12.36
N LEU A 355 11.68 -3.90 -11.37
CA LEU A 355 11.58 -4.43 -10.01
C LEU A 355 10.10 -4.42 -9.58
N PRO A 356 9.60 -5.48 -8.93
CA PRO A 356 8.22 -5.52 -8.45
C PRO A 356 8.05 -4.64 -7.21
N VAL A 357 6.90 -4.02 -7.07
CA VAL A 357 6.46 -3.42 -5.82
C VAL A 357 5.97 -4.55 -4.89
N PRO A 358 6.40 -4.60 -3.62
CA PRO A 358 5.99 -5.66 -2.71
C PRO A 358 4.46 -5.76 -2.57
N GLU A 359 3.92 -6.97 -2.54
CA GLU A 359 2.48 -7.22 -2.43
C GLU A 359 1.82 -6.60 -1.18
N ARG A 360 2.61 -6.36 -0.14
CA ARG A 360 2.19 -5.70 1.11
C ARG A 360 2.77 -4.30 1.27
N HIS A 361 3.18 -3.68 0.16
CA HIS A 361 3.60 -2.29 0.18
C HIS A 361 2.42 -1.41 0.64
N PRO A 362 2.62 -0.47 1.60
CA PRO A 362 1.55 0.42 2.03
C PRO A 362 0.86 1.08 0.84
N TRP A 363 -0.48 1.08 0.82
CA TRP A 363 -1.35 1.65 -0.22
C TRP A 363 -1.23 1.01 -1.61
N GLY A 364 -0.03 0.75 -2.13
CA GLY A 364 0.20 0.25 -3.50
C GLY A 364 0.21 -1.26 -3.66
N GLY A 365 0.40 -2.04 -2.60
CA GLY A 365 0.47 -3.50 -2.66
C GLY A 365 -0.86 -4.16 -3.05
N GLU A 366 -0.81 -5.32 -3.68
CA GLU A 366 -2.03 -6.03 -4.12
C GLU A 366 -2.86 -6.57 -2.96
N LEU A 367 -2.22 -6.91 -1.83
CA LEU A 367 -2.87 -7.56 -0.69
C LEU A 367 -3.27 -6.60 0.43
N VAL A 368 -2.99 -5.30 0.30
CA VAL A 368 -3.20 -4.36 1.42
C VAL A 368 -4.67 -4.02 1.67
N TYR A 369 -5.56 -4.24 0.71
CA TYR A 369 -7.00 -4.05 0.86
C TYR A 369 -7.75 -5.37 1.02
N THR A 370 -7.05 -6.50 1.07
CA THR A 370 -7.65 -7.83 1.14
C THR A 370 -7.80 -8.29 2.58
N ALA A 371 -9.01 -8.75 2.95
CA ALA A 371 -9.29 -9.39 4.21
C ALA A 371 -9.48 -10.91 4.01
N PHE A 372 -8.70 -11.71 4.70
CA PHE A 372 -8.85 -13.18 4.71
C PHE A 372 -9.64 -13.68 5.91
N SER A 373 -9.52 -13.02 7.08
CA SER A 373 -10.25 -13.40 8.29
C SER A 373 -11.76 -13.17 8.13
N GLY A 374 -12.56 -14.21 8.41
CA GLY A 374 -14.00 -14.13 8.27
C GLY A 374 -14.68 -13.07 9.15
N SER A 375 -14.12 -12.76 10.32
CA SER A 375 -14.62 -11.68 11.18
C SER A 375 -14.34 -10.30 10.60
N HIS A 376 -13.19 -10.12 9.93
CA HIS A 376 -12.87 -8.86 9.23
C HIS A 376 -13.76 -8.68 8.01
N GLN A 377 -13.97 -9.75 7.22
CA GLN A 377 -14.86 -9.74 6.05
C GLN A 377 -16.29 -9.37 6.44
N ASP A 378 -16.83 -9.96 7.52
CA ASP A 378 -18.17 -9.63 8.04
C ASP A 378 -18.26 -8.16 8.48
N ALA A 379 -17.22 -7.63 9.14
CA ALA A 379 -17.18 -6.24 9.57
C ALA A 379 -17.09 -5.26 8.39
N ILE A 380 -16.28 -5.55 7.37
CA ILE A 380 -16.18 -4.75 6.14
C ILE A 380 -17.53 -4.71 5.42
N ASN A 381 -18.19 -5.87 5.24
CA ASN A 381 -19.49 -5.96 4.59
C ASN A 381 -20.55 -5.14 5.33
N LYS A 382 -20.59 -5.22 6.66
CA LYS A 382 -21.47 -4.38 7.50
C LYS A 382 -21.15 -2.89 7.38
N GLY A 383 -19.88 -2.55 7.24
CA GLY A 383 -19.43 -1.17 7.01
C GLY A 383 -19.99 -0.61 5.70
N PHE A 384 -19.84 -1.34 4.59
CA PHE A 384 -20.43 -0.95 3.31
C PHE A 384 -21.96 -0.78 3.39
N GLU A 385 -22.64 -1.71 4.05
CA GLU A 385 -24.10 -1.64 4.21
C GLU A 385 -24.50 -0.43 5.07
N ALA A 386 -23.79 -0.14 6.15
CA ALA A 386 -24.04 1.03 6.99
C ALA A 386 -23.88 2.33 6.19
N MET A 387 -22.80 2.48 5.44
CA MET A 387 -22.57 3.67 4.60
C MET A 387 -23.68 3.84 3.54
N ARG A 388 -24.15 2.75 2.94
CA ARG A 388 -25.28 2.80 1.99
C ARG A 388 -26.56 3.31 2.66
N VAL A 389 -26.88 2.78 3.83
CA VAL A 389 -28.08 3.20 4.61
C VAL A 389 -27.98 4.67 5.02
N ASP A 390 -26.81 5.11 5.50
CA ASP A 390 -26.59 6.49 5.91
C ASP A 390 -26.71 7.46 4.73
N ALA A 391 -26.19 7.08 3.56
CA ALA A 391 -26.35 7.86 2.32
C ALA A 391 -27.82 7.99 1.90
N GLU A 392 -28.58 6.90 1.91
CA GLU A 392 -30.01 6.90 1.61
C GLU A 392 -30.79 7.81 2.59
N GLN A 393 -30.51 7.72 3.89
CA GLN A 393 -31.16 8.56 4.91
C GLN A 393 -30.81 10.04 4.74
N ALA A 394 -29.59 10.35 4.33
CA ALA A 394 -29.14 11.71 4.09
C ALA A 394 -29.58 12.27 2.72
N GLY A 395 -30.05 11.43 1.80
CA GLY A 395 -30.33 11.79 0.41
C GLY A 395 -29.07 12.18 -0.39
N LEU A 396 -27.94 11.57 -0.06
CA LEU A 396 -26.61 11.83 -0.65
C LEU A 396 -26.11 10.58 -1.41
N ASP A 397 -25.13 10.79 -2.26
CA ASP A 397 -24.32 9.69 -2.79
C ASP A 397 -23.33 9.21 -1.70
N VAL A 398 -23.02 7.90 -1.67
CA VAL A 398 -22.06 7.31 -0.72
C VAL A 398 -20.71 8.02 -0.80
N ALA A 399 -20.27 8.44 -1.99
CA ALA A 399 -19.02 9.18 -2.20
C ALA A 399 -18.99 10.57 -1.54
N GLN A 400 -20.12 11.10 -1.09
CA GLN A 400 -20.21 12.38 -0.38
C GLN A 400 -20.13 12.23 1.14
N LEU A 401 -20.18 11.00 1.64
CA LEU A 401 -20.04 10.71 3.06
C LEU A 401 -18.58 10.61 3.48
N ARG A 402 -18.32 10.81 4.77
CA ARG A 402 -17.02 10.45 5.35
C ARG A 402 -16.86 8.95 5.33
N TRP A 403 -15.64 8.51 4.99
CA TRP A 403 -15.33 7.08 4.93
C TRP A 403 -15.23 6.47 6.34
N GLU A 404 -16.06 5.45 6.61
CA GLU A 404 -16.15 4.79 7.93
C GLU A 404 -16.33 3.27 7.80
N VAL A 405 -15.55 2.62 6.93
CA VAL A 405 -15.57 1.16 6.79
C VAL A 405 -14.47 0.53 7.64
N PRO A 406 -14.81 -0.41 8.56
CA PRO A 406 -13.81 -1.09 9.39
C PRO A 406 -12.74 -1.80 8.55
N TYR A 407 -11.47 -1.77 9.01
CA TYR A 407 -10.31 -2.42 8.37
C TYR A 407 -9.90 -1.88 6.99
N LEU A 408 -10.62 -0.93 6.43
CA LEU A 408 -10.27 -0.24 5.19
C LEU A 408 -10.00 1.25 5.48
N PRO A 409 -8.73 1.65 5.56
CA PRO A 409 -8.37 3.04 5.89
C PRO A 409 -8.68 4.04 4.76
N VAL A 410 -9.02 3.57 3.57
CA VAL A 410 -9.42 4.36 2.40
C VAL A 410 -10.46 3.58 1.60
N ASP A 411 -11.34 4.29 0.89
CA ASP A 411 -12.17 3.66 -0.13
C ASP A 411 -11.28 3.18 -1.30
N PRO A 412 -11.22 1.89 -1.60
CA PRO A 412 -10.46 1.39 -2.76
C PRO A 412 -10.79 2.10 -4.08
N LYS A 413 -12.02 2.56 -4.24
CA LYS A 413 -12.45 3.29 -5.45
C LYS A 413 -11.78 4.64 -5.62
N ASP A 414 -11.44 5.33 -4.54
CA ASP A 414 -10.75 6.62 -4.59
C ASP A 414 -9.36 6.53 -5.21
N ILE A 415 -8.79 5.33 -5.24
CA ILE A 415 -7.47 5.05 -5.80
C ILE A 415 -7.52 4.11 -7.02
N GLY A 416 -8.69 4.02 -7.68
CA GLY A 416 -8.89 3.25 -8.91
C GLY A 416 -9.03 1.74 -8.73
N ARG A 417 -9.21 1.24 -7.49
CA ARG A 417 -9.42 -0.18 -7.20
C ARG A 417 -10.89 -0.52 -7.02
N SER A 418 -11.24 -1.79 -7.26
CA SER A 418 -12.59 -2.30 -7.03
C SER A 418 -12.73 -2.97 -5.65
N TYR A 419 -13.97 -3.21 -5.24
CA TYR A 419 -14.26 -3.98 -4.01
C TYR A 419 -14.08 -5.49 -4.20
N GLU A 420 -13.97 -5.99 -5.40
CA GLU A 420 -13.88 -7.43 -5.72
C GLU A 420 -12.65 -8.10 -5.09
N ALA A 421 -11.53 -7.38 -5.02
CA ALA A 421 -10.31 -7.87 -4.41
C ALA A 421 -10.26 -7.77 -2.88
N VAL A 422 -11.28 -7.15 -2.24
CA VAL A 422 -11.25 -6.89 -0.79
C VAL A 422 -11.50 -8.15 0.02
N ILE A 423 -12.42 -9.02 -0.45
CA ILE A 423 -12.78 -10.26 0.23
C ILE A 423 -12.29 -11.45 -0.58
N ARG A 424 -11.31 -12.17 -0.05
CA ARG A 424 -10.74 -13.39 -0.63
C ARG A 424 -10.95 -14.56 0.32
N VAL A 425 -11.13 -15.76 -0.21
CA VAL A 425 -11.41 -16.96 0.57
C VAL A 425 -10.21 -17.90 0.57
N ASN A 426 -9.76 -18.29 1.76
CA ASN A 426 -8.78 -19.34 2.00
C ASN A 426 -9.15 -20.11 3.28
N SER A 427 -8.30 -21.01 3.76
CA SER A 427 -8.54 -21.80 4.96
C SER A 427 -8.79 -20.99 6.26
N GLN A 428 -8.44 -19.70 6.28
CA GLN A 428 -8.68 -18.77 7.38
C GLN A 428 -9.97 -17.96 7.21
N SER A 429 -10.64 -18.08 6.06
CA SER A 429 -11.85 -17.35 5.76
C SER A 429 -13.05 -18.05 6.38
N GLY A 430 -13.79 -17.35 7.22
CA GLY A 430 -15.02 -17.90 7.80
C GLY A 430 -16.20 -17.80 6.84
N LYS A 431 -17.39 -18.19 7.37
CA LYS A 431 -18.67 -18.18 6.65
C LYS A 431 -19.03 -16.85 5.95
N GLY A 432 -18.52 -15.72 6.45
CA GLY A 432 -18.85 -14.39 5.93
C GLY A 432 -18.30 -14.16 4.51
N GLY A 433 -17.07 -14.59 4.21
CA GLY A 433 -16.46 -14.44 2.89
C GLY A 433 -17.13 -15.30 1.83
N VAL A 434 -17.38 -16.56 2.14
CA VAL A 434 -18.09 -17.48 1.23
C VAL A 434 -19.53 -16.99 0.95
N ALA A 435 -20.25 -16.57 1.99
CA ALA A 435 -21.62 -16.05 1.84
C ALA A 435 -21.66 -14.77 1.00
N TYR A 436 -20.68 -13.86 1.19
CA TYR A 436 -20.56 -12.65 0.40
C TYR A 436 -20.37 -12.96 -1.09
N ILE A 437 -19.43 -13.83 -1.44
CA ILE A 437 -19.17 -14.22 -2.84
C ILE A 437 -20.41 -14.89 -3.46
N MET A 438 -21.06 -15.79 -2.74
CA MET A 438 -22.28 -16.45 -3.25
C MET A 438 -23.40 -15.44 -3.53
N LYS A 439 -23.54 -14.42 -2.68
CA LYS A 439 -24.55 -13.38 -2.85
C LYS A 439 -24.20 -12.41 -3.99
N THR A 440 -22.98 -11.88 -4.02
CA THR A 440 -22.59 -10.80 -4.94
C THR A 440 -22.26 -11.29 -6.35
N GLU A 441 -21.50 -12.41 -6.44
CA GLU A 441 -21.03 -12.93 -7.73
C GLU A 441 -22.02 -13.93 -8.36
N HIS A 442 -22.78 -14.66 -7.52
CA HIS A 442 -23.62 -15.75 -7.99
C HIS A 442 -25.12 -15.54 -7.72
N GLN A 443 -25.50 -14.39 -7.13
CA GLN A 443 -26.88 -14.01 -6.87
C GLN A 443 -27.65 -15.04 -5.99
N MET A 444 -26.92 -15.73 -5.11
CA MET A 444 -27.44 -16.74 -4.21
C MET A 444 -27.36 -16.27 -2.75
N ASP A 445 -28.47 -15.80 -2.20
CA ASP A 445 -28.55 -15.35 -0.79
C ASP A 445 -28.83 -16.55 0.12
N LEU A 446 -27.75 -17.19 0.57
CA LEU A 446 -27.83 -18.43 1.34
C LEU A 446 -28.40 -18.18 2.74
N PRO A 447 -29.34 -19.02 3.24
CA PRO A 447 -29.77 -18.98 4.64
C PRO A 447 -28.59 -19.18 5.60
N ARG A 448 -28.66 -18.53 6.77
CA ARG A 448 -27.52 -18.49 7.72
C ARG A 448 -26.96 -19.86 8.10
N ARG A 449 -27.82 -20.88 8.27
CA ARG A 449 -27.38 -22.23 8.60
C ARG A 449 -26.69 -22.92 7.42
N LEU A 450 -27.20 -22.70 6.20
CA LEU A 450 -26.55 -23.17 4.98
C LEU A 450 -25.22 -22.48 4.75
N GLN A 451 -25.09 -21.17 5.04
CA GLN A 451 -23.79 -20.48 5.02
C GLN A 451 -22.75 -21.16 5.93
N MET A 452 -23.19 -21.62 7.09
CA MET A 452 -22.32 -22.33 8.04
C MET A 452 -21.94 -23.73 7.54
N GLU A 453 -22.86 -24.44 6.92
CA GLU A 453 -22.64 -25.76 6.33
C GLU A 453 -21.69 -25.68 5.14
N PHE A 454 -21.99 -24.79 4.18
CA PHE A 454 -21.20 -24.64 2.97
C PHE A 454 -19.78 -24.10 3.26
N SER A 455 -19.63 -23.21 4.24
CA SER A 455 -18.29 -22.77 4.64
C SER A 455 -17.40 -23.91 5.15
N LYS A 456 -17.95 -24.94 5.77
CA LYS A 456 -17.18 -26.13 6.15
C LYS A 456 -16.74 -26.94 4.93
N VAL A 457 -17.61 -27.06 3.92
CA VAL A 457 -17.26 -27.74 2.66
C VAL A 457 -16.11 -27.02 1.96
N ILE A 458 -16.15 -25.70 1.87
CA ILE A 458 -15.06 -24.88 1.32
C ILE A 458 -13.79 -25.01 2.17
N GLN A 459 -13.90 -25.03 3.50
CA GLN A 459 -12.75 -25.20 4.38
C GLN A 459 -12.07 -26.56 4.18
N GLU A 460 -12.82 -27.64 4.01
CA GLU A 460 -12.27 -28.98 3.72
C GLU A 460 -11.49 -28.98 2.40
N VAL A 461 -11.96 -28.28 1.37
CA VAL A 461 -11.25 -28.11 0.08
C VAL A 461 -9.96 -27.32 0.29
N THR A 462 -10.03 -26.17 0.95
CA THR A 462 -8.84 -25.33 1.18
C THR A 462 -7.81 -25.93 2.12
N ASP A 463 -8.23 -26.74 3.08
CA ASP A 463 -7.32 -27.46 3.99
C ASP A 463 -6.58 -28.60 3.27
N THR A 464 -7.20 -29.16 2.22
CA THR A 464 -6.61 -30.26 1.43
C THR A 464 -5.65 -29.75 0.35
N ASP A 465 -6.09 -28.75 -0.41
CA ASP A 465 -5.36 -28.26 -1.58
C ASP A 465 -4.44 -27.06 -1.26
N GLY A 466 -4.70 -26.37 -0.14
CA GLY A 466 -4.04 -25.13 0.23
C GLY A 466 -4.44 -23.95 -0.66
N GLY A 467 -3.97 -22.74 -0.29
CA GLY A 467 -4.14 -21.57 -1.14
C GLY A 467 -5.47 -20.83 -1.02
N GLU A 468 -5.75 -20.03 -2.01
CA GLU A 468 -6.96 -19.23 -2.17
C GLU A 468 -7.95 -19.94 -3.09
N VAL A 469 -9.25 -19.80 -2.84
CA VAL A 469 -10.32 -20.32 -3.70
C VAL A 469 -10.99 -19.15 -4.40
N SER A 470 -10.97 -19.17 -5.72
CA SER A 470 -11.60 -18.15 -6.56
C SER A 470 -13.14 -18.20 -6.48
N PRO A 471 -13.85 -17.09 -6.80
CA PRO A 471 -15.31 -17.09 -6.88
C PRO A 471 -15.87 -18.21 -7.77
N LYS A 472 -15.22 -18.49 -8.89
CA LYS A 472 -15.59 -19.58 -9.79
C LYS A 472 -15.49 -20.95 -9.12
N GLU A 473 -14.37 -21.24 -8.46
CA GLU A 473 -14.16 -22.50 -7.74
C GLU A 473 -15.15 -22.67 -6.58
N ILE A 474 -15.48 -21.61 -5.87
CA ILE A 474 -16.54 -21.62 -4.84
C ILE A 474 -17.87 -22.05 -5.45
N ARG A 475 -18.21 -21.52 -6.62
CA ARG A 475 -19.40 -21.92 -7.36
C ARG A 475 -19.36 -23.38 -7.81
N ASP A 476 -18.26 -23.81 -8.40
CA ASP A 476 -18.07 -25.18 -8.88
C ASP A 476 -18.23 -26.19 -7.72
N VAL A 477 -17.67 -25.89 -6.55
CA VAL A 477 -17.84 -26.69 -5.33
C VAL A 477 -19.30 -26.68 -4.88
N PHE A 478 -19.98 -25.52 -4.92
CA PHE A 478 -21.39 -25.41 -4.54
C PHE A 478 -22.28 -26.23 -5.47
N GLU A 479 -22.09 -26.13 -6.79
CA GLU A 479 -22.83 -26.89 -7.78
C GLU A 479 -22.62 -28.39 -7.60
N SER A 480 -21.38 -28.82 -7.46
CA SER A 480 -21.03 -30.22 -7.20
C SER A 480 -21.63 -30.77 -5.91
N GLU A 481 -21.68 -29.96 -4.84
CA GLU A 481 -22.19 -30.44 -3.54
C GLU A 481 -23.71 -30.44 -3.48
N TYR A 482 -24.38 -29.43 -4.06
CA TYR A 482 -25.82 -29.22 -3.87
C TYR A 482 -26.68 -29.40 -5.12
N LEU A 483 -26.19 -29.13 -6.33
CA LEU A 483 -27.00 -29.09 -7.55
C LEU A 483 -26.81 -30.29 -8.49
N ASP A 484 -25.59 -30.79 -8.62
CA ASP A 484 -25.25 -31.84 -9.60
C ASP A 484 -25.49 -33.26 -9.10
N ARG A 485 -25.93 -33.42 -7.88
CA ARG A 485 -26.21 -34.73 -7.28
C ARG A 485 -27.57 -35.23 -7.71
N VAL A 486 -27.60 -36.09 -8.71
CA VAL A 486 -28.81 -36.62 -9.34
C VAL A 486 -29.07 -38.11 -9.02
N THR A 487 -28.32 -38.68 -8.09
CA THR A 487 -28.45 -40.08 -7.64
C THR A 487 -28.38 -40.14 -6.11
N PRO A 488 -29.08 -41.08 -5.46
CA PRO A 488 -29.89 -42.16 -6.03
C PRO A 488 -31.27 -41.70 -6.53
N LEU A 489 -31.75 -40.48 -6.17
CA LEU A 489 -33.09 -40.01 -6.49
C LEU A 489 -33.06 -38.88 -7.53
N LYS A 490 -33.96 -38.94 -8.52
CA LYS A 490 -34.15 -37.85 -9.51
C LYS A 490 -35.63 -37.62 -9.77
N LEU A 491 -36.09 -36.37 -9.64
CA LEU A 491 -37.41 -35.95 -10.09
C LEU A 491 -37.42 -35.89 -11.63
N VAL A 492 -38.32 -36.63 -12.27
CA VAL A 492 -38.48 -36.69 -13.73
C VAL A 492 -39.56 -35.73 -14.21
N ARG A 493 -40.72 -35.80 -13.61
CA ARG A 493 -41.89 -34.93 -13.89
C ARG A 493 -42.83 -34.93 -12.72
N HIS A 494 -43.67 -33.92 -12.61
CA HIS A 494 -44.75 -33.88 -11.64
C HIS A 494 -45.96 -33.15 -12.20
N ARG A 495 -47.12 -33.34 -11.54
CA ARG A 495 -48.35 -32.58 -11.73
C ARG A 495 -48.90 -32.26 -10.34
N LEU A 496 -49.26 -31.03 -10.13
CA LEU A 496 -49.91 -30.55 -8.91
C LEU A 496 -51.39 -30.29 -9.20
N ALA A 497 -52.24 -30.66 -8.29
CA ALA A 497 -53.63 -30.29 -8.25
C ALA A 497 -53.93 -29.69 -6.87
N SER A 498 -54.62 -28.56 -6.82
CA SER A 498 -55.09 -27.94 -5.58
C SER A 498 -56.64 -27.90 -5.62
N ASP A 499 -57.26 -28.39 -4.57
CA ASP A 499 -58.73 -28.39 -4.46
C ASP A 499 -59.30 -27.04 -3.98
N GLY A 500 -58.45 -26.07 -3.66
CA GLY A 500 -58.81 -24.74 -3.17
C GLY A 500 -59.26 -24.70 -1.70
N GLU A 501 -59.31 -25.84 -1.00
CA GLU A 501 -59.67 -25.96 0.41
C GLU A 501 -58.48 -26.22 1.34
N GLY A 502 -57.23 -26.10 0.81
CA GLY A 502 -55.99 -26.05 1.61
C GLY A 502 -55.11 -27.32 1.58
N ALA A 503 -55.46 -28.32 0.75
CA ALA A 503 -54.56 -29.45 0.49
C ALA A 503 -54.12 -29.47 -0.98
N ASP A 504 -52.83 -29.59 -1.19
CA ASP A 504 -52.22 -29.84 -2.51
C ASP A 504 -52.02 -31.35 -2.69
N GLU A 505 -52.42 -31.86 -3.86
CA GLU A 505 -52.12 -33.23 -4.29
C GLU A 505 -51.03 -33.20 -5.35
N ILE A 506 -50.01 -34.07 -5.22
CA ILE A 506 -48.97 -34.26 -6.20
C ILE A 506 -48.99 -35.66 -6.77
N VAL A 507 -48.87 -35.74 -8.10
CA VAL A 507 -48.53 -36.98 -8.81
C VAL A 507 -47.16 -36.75 -9.44
N ALA A 508 -46.15 -37.47 -9.01
CA ALA A 508 -44.78 -37.29 -9.52
C ALA A 508 -44.20 -38.61 -10.00
N THR A 509 -43.43 -38.53 -11.07
CA THR A 509 -42.55 -39.63 -11.52
C THR A 509 -41.14 -39.32 -11.03
N VAL A 510 -40.64 -40.21 -10.20
CA VAL A 510 -39.25 -40.13 -9.70
C VAL A 510 -38.47 -41.35 -10.18
N ARG A 511 -37.15 -41.16 -10.36
CA ARG A 511 -36.25 -42.27 -10.65
C ARG A 511 -35.41 -42.52 -9.39
N VAL A 512 -35.46 -43.78 -8.94
CA VAL A 512 -34.60 -44.28 -7.86
C VAL A 512 -33.60 -45.22 -8.48
N GLU A 513 -32.33 -44.87 -8.52
CA GLU A 513 -31.27 -45.57 -9.28
C GLU A 513 -31.63 -45.74 -10.77
N SER A 514 -32.03 -46.95 -11.18
CA SER A 514 -32.47 -47.24 -12.54
C SER A 514 -33.96 -47.29 -12.72
N ASP A 515 -34.73 -47.37 -11.62
CA ASP A 515 -36.15 -47.69 -11.65
C ASP A 515 -37.04 -46.44 -11.58
N LEU A 516 -38.10 -46.39 -12.36
CA LEU A 516 -39.09 -45.34 -12.34
C LEU A 516 -40.22 -45.69 -11.40
N HIS A 517 -40.54 -44.79 -10.48
CA HIS A 517 -41.66 -44.90 -9.57
C HIS A 517 -42.63 -43.74 -9.79
N GLU A 518 -43.93 -44.06 -9.84
CA GLU A 518 -44.95 -43.04 -9.76
C GLU A 518 -45.43 -42.95 -8.31
N ILE A 519 -45.32 -41.77 -7.76
CA ILE A 519 -45.67 -41.46 -6.38
C ILE A 519 -46.85 -40.49 -6.36
N THR A 520 -47.73 -40.65 -5.37
CA THR A 520 -48.83 -39.74 -5.07
C THR A 520 -48.73 -39.35 -3.61
N GLY A 521 -48.95 -38.09 -3.32
CA GLY A 521 -48.95 -37.60 -1.95
C GLY A 521 -49.79 -36.36 -1.80
N SER A 522 -50.20 -36.06 -0.57
CA SER A 522 -51.01 -34.89 -0.22
C SER A 522 -50.39 -34.12 0.96
N GLY A 523 -50.61 -32.80 0.98
CA GLY A 523 -50.08 -31.97 2.06
C GLY A 523 -50.54 -30.51 1.98
N ASN A 524 -50.15 -29.71 2.95
CA ASN A 524 -50.49 -28.29 3.04
C ASN A 524 -49.63 -27.40 2.11
N GLY A 525 -49.12 -27.97 1.01
CA GLY A 525 -48.31 -27.30 -0.01
C GLY A 525 -47.50 -28.29 -0.82
N PRO A 526 -46.89 -27.86 -1.94
CA PRO A 526 -46.17 -28.74 -2.87
C PRO A 526 -45.04 -29.56 -2.25
N ILE A 527 -44.29 -28.97 -1.30
CA ILE A 527 -43.15 -29.63 -0.62
C ILE A 527 -43.72 -30.74 0.31
N ALA A 528 -44.77 -30.45 1.09
CA ALA A 528 -45.34 -31.41 2.01
C ALA A 528 -45.96 -32.59 1.24
N ALA A 529 -46.70 -32.31 0.16
CA ALA A 529 -47.26 -33.34 -0.70
C ALA A 529 -46.19 -34.23 -1.34
N PHE A 530 -45.07 -33.64 -1.77
CA PHE A 530 -43.95 -34.40 -2.36
C PHE A 530 -43.27 -35.31 -1.35
N VAL A 531 -43.04 -34.81 -0.13
CA VAL A 531 -42.45 -35.57 0.98
C VAL A 531 -43.35 -36.74 1.38
N ASP A 532 -44.67 -36.54 1.46
CA ASP A 532 -45.64 -37.58 1.72
C ASP A 532 -45.61 -38.68 0.64
N GLY A 533 -45.55 -38.30 -0.63
CA GLY A 533 -45.37 -39.26 -1.74
C GLY A 533 -44.06 -40.03 -1.70
N LEU A 534 -42.97 -39.41 -1.30
CA LEU A 534 -41.66 -40.06 -1.14
C LEU A 534 -41.61 -41.05 0.03
N ALA A 535 -42.38 -40.80 1.10
CA ALA A 535 -42.53 -41.74 2.21
C ALA A 535 -43.14 -43.07 1.74
N GLY A 536 -44.06 -43.03 0.75
CA GLY A 536 -44.66 -44.21 0.16
C GLY A 536 -43.67 -45.16 -0.55
N ILE A 537 -42.51 -44.69 -0.93
CA ILE A 537 -41.42 -45.47 -1.55
C ILE A 537 -40.18 -45.61 -0.64
N GLY A 538 -40.35 -45.29 0.65
CA GLY A 538 -39.35 -45.60 1.68
C GLY A 538 -38.36 -44.48 2.03
N PHE A 539 -38.52 -43.24 1.54
CA PHE A 539 -37.70 -42.12 1.96
C PHE A 539 -38.34 -41.39 3.16
N ASP A 540 -37.75 -41.49 4.33
CA ASP A 540 -38.17 -40.76 5.51
C ASP A 540 -37.52 -39.38 5.53
N VAL A 541 -38.31 -38.36 5.14
CA VAL A 541 -37.87 -36.97 5.03
C VAL A 541 -38.74 -36.07 5.87
N ARG A 542 -38.11 -35.26 6.70
CA ARG A 542 -38.84 -34.23 7.46
C ARG A 542 -38.22 -32.84 7.16
N VAL A 543 -39.01 -31.93 6.65
CA VAL A 543 -38.62 -30.53 6.41
C VAL A 543 -38.58 -29.76 7.72
N LEU A 544 -37.48 -29.05 7.98
CA LEU A 544 -37.23 -28.26 9.18
C LEU A 544 -37.30 -26.75 8.91
N ASP A 545 -36.77 -26.32 7.76
CA ASP A 545 -36.72 -24.89 7.37
C ASP A 545 -36.76 -24.78 5.86
N TYR A 546 -37.24 -23.63 5.36
CA TYR A 546 -37.43 -23.37 3.94
C TYR A 546 -37.23 -21.89 3.62
N HIS A 547 -36.42 -21.62 2.60
CA HIS A 547 -36.19 -20.29 2.05
C HIS A 547 -36.19 -20.33 0.52
N GLU A 548 -36.60 -19.23 -0.10
CA GLU A 548 -36.53 -19.06 -1.55
C GLU A 548 -36.35 -17.60 -1.92
N HIS A 549 -35.79 -17.35 -3.08
CA HIS A 549 -35.70 -16.01 -3.67
C HIS A 549 -35.51 -16.09 -5.19
N ALA A 550 -35.83 -15.01 -5.89
CA ALA A 550 -35.51 -14.85 -7.30
C ALA A 550 -34.01 -14.48 -7.45
N MET A 551 -33.29 -15.17 -8.32
CA MET A 551 -31.89 -14.90 -8.61
C MET A 551 -31.68 -13.72 -9.57
N SER A 552 -32.73 -13.34 -10.33
CA SER A 552 -32.70 -12.21 -11.26
C SER A 552 -34.11 -11.63 -11.41
N SER A 553 -34.19 -10.46 -12.04
CA SER A 553 -35.48 -9.83 -12.39
C SER A 553 -35.78 -10.03 -13.88
N GLY A 554 -37.05 -10.15 -14.25
CA GLY A 554 -37.53 -10.31 -15.64
C GLY A 554 -38.18 -11.65 -15.92
N ASP A 555 -38.66 -11.83 -17.14
CA ASP A 555 -39.49 -13.01 -17.54
C ASP A 555 -38.69 -14.32 -17.56
N ASP A 556 -37.36 -14.27 -17.67
CA ASP A 556 -36.43 -15.42 -17.63
C ASP A 556 -35.80 -15.62 -16.24
N ALA A 557 -36.34 -15.00 -15.19
CA ALA A 557 -35.84 -15.11 -13.83
C ALA A 557 -35.84 -16.56 -13.32
N ARG A 558 -34.73 -16.99 -12.74
CA ARG A 558 -34.64 -18.28 -12.05
C ARG A 558 -34.88 -18.07 -10.56
N ALA A 559 -35.44 -19.05 -9.91
CA ALA A 559 -35.59 -19.09 -8.46
C ALA A 559 -34.61 -20.08 -7.86
N ALA A 560 -34.04 -19.70 -6.71
CA ALA A 560 -33.29 -20.59 -5.83
C ALA A 560 -34.17 -20.94 -4.62
N ALA A 561 -34.22 -22.23 -4.30
CA ALA A 561 -34.90 -22.75 -3.11
C ALA A 561 -33.90 -23.53 -2.25
N TYR A 562 -34.03 -23.35 -0.95
CA TYR A 562 -33.15 -23.95 0.08
C TYR A 562 -34.08 -24.64 1.09
N VAL A 563 -33.84 -25.93 1.33
CA VAL A 563 -34.68 -26.73 2.23
C VAL A 563 -33.77 -27.44 3.25
N GLU A 564 -33.96 -27.16 4.52
CA GLU A 564 -33.33 -27.92 5.60
C GLU A 564 -34.19 -29.15 5.91
N CYS A 565 -33.61 -30.33 5.77
CA CYS A 565 -34.30 -31.59 6.00
C CYS A 565 -33.59 -32.45 7.03
N THR A 566 -34.41 -33.27 7.74
CA THR A 566 -33.91 -34.50 8.35
C THR A 566 -34.14 -35.64 7.38
N VAL A 567 -33.08 -36.35 6.99
CA VAL A 567 -33.16 -37.55 6.15
C VAL A 567 -32.36 -38.64 6.85
N GLU A 568 -32.98 -39.77 7.18
CA GLU A 568 -32.34 -40.88 7.93
C GLU A 568 -31.61 -40.43 9.19
N GLY A 569 -32.19 -39.46 9.91
CA GLY A 569 -31.58 -38.91 11.13
C GLY A 569 -30.47 -37.88 10.95
N LYS A 570 -30.02 -37.59 9.73
CA LYS A 570 -29.08 -36.53 9.41
C LYS A 570 -29.82 -35.22 9.10
N VAL A 571 -29.38 -34.12 9.70
CA VAL A 571 -29.90 -32.77 9.38
C VAL A 571 -28.94 -32.11 8.39
N LEU A 572 -29.47 -31.71 7.23
CA LEU A 572 -28.69 -31.10 6.16
C LEU A 572 -29.56 -30.25 5.23
N TRP A 573 -28.90 -29.40 4.46
CA TRP A 573 -29.54 -28.56 3.46
C TRP A 573 -29.52 -29.21 2.07
N GLY A 574 -30.60 -29.03 1.33
CA GLY A 574 -30.69 -29.24 -0.10
C GLY A 574 -30.96 -27.94 -0.83
N VAL A 575 -30.50 -27.82 -2.05
CA VAL A 575 -30.69 -26.64 -2.89
C VAL A 575 -31.22 -27.04 -4.25
N GLY A 576 -32.14 -26.23 -4.75
CA GLY A 576 -32.71 -26.40 -6.10
C GLY A 576 -32.80 -25.06 -6.83
N VAL A 577 -32.51 -25.06 -8.11
CA VAL A 577 -32.61 -23.89 -8.97
C VAL A 577 -33.38 -24.23 -10.22
N ASP A 578 -34.41 -23.45 -10.49
CA ASP A 578 -35.28 -23.63 -11.66
C ASP A 578 -35.98 -22.31 -12.04
N SER A 579 -36.55 -22.22 -13.25
CA SER A 579 -37.45 -21.12 -13.66
C SER A 579 -38.78 -21.15 -12.92
N SER A 580 -39.22 -22.33 -12.46
CA SER A 580 -40.38 -22.53 -11.63
C SER A 580 -39.96 -22.66 -10.16
N ILE A 581 -40.51 -21.81 -9.30
CA ILE A 581 -40.28 -21.85 -7.86
C ILE A 581 -40.65 -23.21 -7.24
N VAL A 582 -41.73 -23.82 -7.71
CA VAL A 582 -42.15 -25.15 -7.28
C VAL A 582 -41.13 -26.20 -7.68
N ASN A 583 -40.65 -26.18 -8.92
CA ASN A 583 -39.60 -27.08 -9.37
C ASN A 583 -38.31 -26.90 -8.56
N ALA A 584 -37.93 -25.65 -8.28
CA ALA A 584 -36.75 -25.37 -7.45
C ALA A 584 -36.89 -25.98 -6.05
N SER A 585 -38.08 -25.86 -5.43
CA SER A 585 -38.35 -26.39 -4.10
C SER A 585 -38.33 -27.93 -4.05
N LEU A 586 -38.95 -28.60 -5.04
CA LEU A 586 -38.92 -30.07 -5.13
C LEU A 586 -37.48 -30.59 -5.41
N LYS A 587 -36.73 -29.89 -6.28
CA LYS A 587 -35.29 -30.20 -6.51
C LYS A 587 -34.46 -30.02 -5.24
N ALA A 588 -34.77 -29.05 -4.40
CA ALA A 588 -34.07 -28.87 -3.13
C ALA A 588 -34.27 -30.06 -2.18
N VAL A 589 -35.49 -30.61 -2.09
CA VAL A 589 -35.76 -31.85 -1.32
C VAL A 589 -34.99 -33.03 -1.90
N VAL A 590 -34.98 -33.21 -3.22
CA VAL A 590 -34.18 -34.26 -3.90
C VAL A 590 -32.68 -34.10 -3.62
N SER A 591 -32.16 -32.89 -3.67
CA SER A 591 -30.77 -32.57 -3.32
C SER A 591 -30.44 -33.00 -1.89
N ALA A 592 -31.27 -32.67 -0.91
CA ALA A 592 -31.08 -33.08 0.47
C ALA A 592 -31.02 -34.61 0.63
N ILE A 593 -31.95 -35.34 -0.03
CA ILE A 593 -31.97 -36.80 0.00
C ILE A 593 -30.68 -37.38 -0.61
N ASN A 594 -30.29 -36.93 -1.77
CA ASN A 594 -29.09 -37.41 -2.47
C ASN A 594 -27.81 -37.16 -1.69
N ARG A 595 -27.74 -36.04 -0.96
CA ARG A 595 -26.61 -35.71 -0.07
C ARG A 595 -26.60 -36.58 1.19
N ALA A 596 -27.75 -36.90 1.77
CA ALA A 596 -27.82 -37.72 2.97
C ALA A 596 -27.42 -39.17 2.73
N LEU A 597 -27.76 -39.71 1.55
CA LEU A 597 -27.55 -41.12 1.16
C LEU A 597 -26.18 -41.38 0.48
N ARG A 598 -25.27 -40.45 0.60
CA ARG A 598 -23.88 -40.53 0.12
C ARG A 598 -23.03 -41.54 0.85
#